data_3d20d5051f8fa65792be18d354eaa092
#
_entry.id   3d20d5051f8fa65792be18d354eaa092
#
_cell.length_a   1.000
_cell.length_b   1.000
_cell.length_c   1.000
_cell.angle_alpha   90.00
_cell.angle_beta   90.00
_cell.angle_gamma   90.00
#
_symmetry.space_group_name_H-M   'P 1'
#
loop_
_entity.id
_entity.type
_entity.pdbx_description
1 polymer ?
#
loop_
_entity_poly.entity_id
_entity_poly.type
_entity_poly.pdbx_seq_one_letter_code
_entity_poly.pdbx_strand_id
1 'polypeptide(L)'
;MSLFKKWWDAANSKDRSKMADLLDDAFTFVRHNTGEELSKDEFLDYMLTGIRDKTTCENRRLIYENDEIIVSHSILDGPAGRNAVMLVRSVKDGKIVRAETGATPISV
;
A
#
# COMPACT_ATOMS: atom_id res chain seq x y z
N MET A 1 -1.99 14.34 -12.65
CA MET A 1 -1.21 13.12 -12.37
C MET A 1 -1.90 12.29 -11.30
N SER A 2 -1.95 10.99 -11.52
CA SER A 2 -2.61 10.05 -10.63
C SER A 2 -1.90 9.96 -9.28
N LEU A 3 -2.66 10.03 -8.17
CA LEU A 3 -2.12 9.83 -6.83
C LEU A 3 -1.57 8.40 -6.66
N PHE A 4 -2.21 7.43 -7.30
CA PHE A 4 -1.73 6.05 -7.33
C PHE A 4 -0.31 6.00 -7.93
N LYS A 5 -0.08 6.69 -9.04
CA LYS A 5 1.24 6.73 -9.67
C LYS A 5 2.26 7.46 -8.81
N LYS A 6 1.87 8.59 -8.22
CA LYS A 6 2.75 9.34 -7.31
C LYS A 6 3.19 8.48 -6.13
N TRP A 7 2.24 7.78 -5.51
CA TRP A 7 2.55 6.88 -4.41
C TRP A 7 3.54 5.79 -4.83
N TRP A 8 3.26 5.17 -5.98
CA TRP A 8 4.09 4.08 -6.45
C TRP A 8 5.51 4.53 -6.77
N ASP A 9 5.65 5.69 -7.42
CA ASP A 9 6.97 6.23 -7.74
C ASP A 9 7.76 6.51 -6.46
N ALA A 10 7.11 7.07 -5.45
CA ALA A 10 7.74 7.33 -4.15
C ALA A 10 8.15 6.04 -3.45
N ALA A 11 7.28 5.03 -3.45
CA ALA A 11 7.54 3.75 -2.82
C ALA A 11 8.69 3.00 -3.51
N ASN A 12 8.71 3.02 -4.85
CA ASN A 12 9.79 2.37 -5.61
C ASN A 12 11.15 3.03 -5.38
N SER A 13 11.18 4.34 -5.19
CA SER A 13 12.42 5.05 -4.91
C SER A 13 12.82 4.92 -3.44
N LYS A 14 11.99 4.34 -2.60
CA LYS A 14 12.18 4.20 -1.16
C LYS A 14 12.46 5.55 -0.49
N ASP A 15 11.83 6.59 -0.98
CA ASP A 15 11.97 7.95 -0.46
C ASP A 15 10.91 8.20 0.61
N ARG A 16 11.31 8.04 1.87
CA ARG A 16 10.40 8.19 3.02
C ARG A 16 9.73 9.56 3.04
N SER A 17 10.46 10.61 2.72
CA SER A 17 9.92 11.97 2.73
C SER A 17 8.81 12.14 1.70
N LYS A 18 9.03 11.66 0.48
CA LYS A 18 8.00 11.73 -0.58
C LYS A 18 6.79 10.88 -0.24
N MET A 19 7.02 9.69 0.32
CA MET A 19 5.93 8.82 0.76
C MET A 19 5.12 9.51 1.85
N ALA A 20 5.79 10.09 2.85
CA ALA A 20 5.13 10.78 3.96
C ALA A 20 4.28 11.96 3.48
N ASP A 21 4.74 12.69 2.47
CA ASP A 21 4.01 13.83 1.93
C ASP A 21 2.68 13.44 1.29
N LEU A 22 2.54 12.20 0.86
CA LEU A 22 1.32 11.69 0.22
C LEU A 22 0.32 11.12 1.22
N LEU A 23 0.73 10.94 2.48
CA LEU A 23 -0.12 10.39 3.54
C LEU A 23 -0.56 11.49 4.50
N ASP A 24 -1.84 11.43 4.89
CA ASP A 24 -2.35 12.31 5.94
C ASP A 24 -1.68 11.96 7.28
N ASP A 25 -1.57 12.93 8.19
CA ASP A 25 -0.96 12.68 9.51
C ASP A 25 -1.74 11.64 10.32
N ALA A 26 -3.05 11.53 10.08
CA ALA A 26 -3.92 10.54 10.73
C ALA A 26 -4.02 9.23 9.95
N PHE A 27 -3.16 9.02 8.97
CA PHE A 27 -3.20 7.82 8.13
C PHE A 27 -3.17 6.54 8.96
N THR A 28 -3.98 5.56 8.56
CA THR A 28 -4.01 4.21 9.14
C THR A 28 -3.94 3.17 8.02
N PHE A 29 -3.10 2.17 8.21
CA PHE A 29 -3.00 1.03 7.32
C PHE A 29 -3.59 -0.20 8.02
N VAL A 30 -4.53 -0.88 7.36
CA VAL A 30 -5.22 -2.05 7.93
C VAL A 30 -4.95 -3.29 7.09
N ARG A 31 -4.50 -4.35 7.76
CA ARG A 31 -4.31 -5.67 7.14
C ARG A 31 -5.46 -6.57 7.59
N HIS A 32 -6.41 -6.80 6.71
CA HIS A 32 -7.62 -7.54 7.07
C HIS A 32 -7.35 -9.00 7.43
N ASN A 33 -6.34 -9.61 6.81
CA ASN A 33 -6.04 -11.03 7.07
C ASN A 33 -5.46 -11.28 8.47
N THR A 34 -4.90 -10.26 9.12
CA THR A 34 -4.33 -10.38 10.46
C THR A 34 -5.05 -9.52 11.49
N GLY A 35 -5.83 -8.53 11.04
CA GLY A 35 -6.44 -7.54 11.91
C GLY A 35 -5.47 -6.46 12.38
N GLU A 36 -4.23 -6.47 11.88
CA GLU A 36 -3.22 -5.50 12.28
C GLU A 36 -3.52 -4.12 11.72
N GLU A 37 -3.31 -3.07 12.54
CA GLU A 37 -3.43 -1.68 12.12
C GLU A 37 -2.13 -0.95 12.43
N LEU A 38 -1.64 -0.19 11.44
CA LEU A 38 -0.39 0.56 11.57
C LEU A 38 -0.67 2.06 11.44
N SER A 39 0.01 2.86 12.27
CA SER A 39 0.02 4.30 12.12
C SER A 39 0.87 4.69 10.91
N LYS A 40 0.87 6.00 10.57
CA LYS A 40 1.66 6.52 9.46
C LYS A 40 3.15 6.15 9.61
N ASP A 41 3.75 6.41 10.76
CA ASP A 41 5.17 6.11 10.97
C ASP A 41 5.45 4.61 10.96
N GLU A 42 4.59 3.82 11.59
CA GLU A 42 4.72 2.36 11.57
C GLU A 42 4.61 1.79 10.15
N PHE A 43 3.68 2.34 9.36
CA PHE A 43 3.52 1.92 7.98
C PHE A 43 4.74 2.26 7.12
N LEU A 44 5.29 3.46 7.28
CA LEU A 44 6.49 3.87 6.55
C LEU A 44 7.67 2.97 6.91
N ASP A 45 7.84 2.65 8.19
CA ASP A 45 8.87 1.70 8.62
C ASP A 45 8.65 0.33 8.00
N TYR A 46 7.42 -0.15 8.01
CA TYR A 46 7.06 -1.43 7.40
C TYR A 46 7.39 -1.48 5.90
N MET A 47 7.09 -0.39 5.17
CA MET A 47 7.33 -0.33 3.73
C MET A 47 8.81 -0.31 3.37
N LEU A 48 9.66 0.23 4.25
CA LEU A 48 11.06 0.46 3.95
C LEU A 48 12.01 -0.60 4.54
N THR A 49 11.49 -1.47 5.41
CA THR A 49 12.32 -2.46 6.11
C THR A 49 11.59 -3.81 6.21
N GLY A 50 12.32 -4.83 6.66
CA GLY A 50 11.76 -6.12 7.00
C GLY A 50 11.21 -6.91 5.81
N ILE A 51 10.10 -7.59 6.05
CA ILE A 51 9.49 -8.50 5.07
C ILE A 51 9.05 -7.76 3.81
N ARG A 52 8.48 -6.56 3.95
CA ARG A 52 7.99 -5.81 2.80
C ARG A 52 9.13 -5.39 1.87
N ASP A 53 10.29 -5.05 2.42
CA ASP A 53 11.45 -4.70 1.62
C ASP A 53 11.95 -5.89 0.78
N LYS A 54 11.72 -7.11 1.25
CA LYS A 54 12.13 -8.35 0.58
C LYS A 54 11.03 -8.94 -0.29
N THR A 55 9.91 -8.24 -0.44
CA THR A 55 8.75 -8.72 -1.18
C THR A 55 8.68 -8.05 -2.54
N THR A 56 8.52 -8.86 -3.59
CA THR A 56 8.32 -8.33 -4.94
C THR A 56 6.83 -8.13 -5.21
N CYS A 57 6.53 -7.15 -6.04
CA CYS A 57 5.16 -6.84 -6.46
C CYS A 57 5.04 -7.10 -7.95
N GLU A 58 4.15 -8.00 -8.33
CA GLU A 58 3.93 -8.41 -9.70
C GLU A 58 2.52 -8.05 -10.15
N ASN A 59 2.36 -7.80 -11.45
CA ASN A 59 1.04 -7.60 -12.08
C ASN A 59 0.20 -6.53 -11.38
N ARG A 60 0.86 -5.49 -10.90
CA ARG A 60 0.13 -4.40 -10.25
C ARG A 60 -0.71 -3.65 -11.26
N ARG A 61 -1.98 -3.45 -10.92
CA ARG A 61 -2.91 -2.72 -11.78
C ARG A 61 -3.82 -1.82 -10.97
N LEU A 62 -4.12 -0.68 -11.54
CA LEU A 62 -5.12 0.23 -11.00
C LEU A 62 -6.48 -0.24 -11.53
N ILE A 63 -7.42 -0.51 -10.61
CA ILE A 63 -8.77 -0.91 -10.97
C ILE A 63 -9.67 0.32 -11.11
N TYR A 64 -9.57 1.24 -10.16
CA TYR A 64 -10.37 2.46 -10.15
C TYR A 64 -9.70 3.55 -9.32
N GLU A 65 -9.81 4.77 -9.78
CA GLU A 65 -9.30 5.93 -9.03
C GLU A 65 -10.16 7.16 -9.29
N ASN A 66 -10.51 7.88 -8.21
CA ASN A 66 -11.08 9.20 -8.27
C ASN A 66 -10.51 10.03 -7.12
N ASP A 67 -11.10 11.20 -6.82
CA ASP A 67 -10.59 12.09 -5.77
C ASP A 67 -10.79 11.55 -4.35
N GLU A 68 -11.56 10.49 -4.20
CA GLU A 68 -11.92 9.95 -2.88
C GLU A 68 -11.43 8.54 -2.62
N ILE A 69 -11.14 7.77 -3.68
CA ILE A 69 -10.79 6.36 -3.51
C ILE A 69 -9.84 5.88 -4.62
N ILE A 70 -8.94 5.00 -4.23
CA ILE A 70 -8.04 4.30 -5.16
C ILE A 70 -8.16 2.81 -4.88
N VAL A 71 -8.47 2.01 -5.91
CA VAL A 71 -8.55 0.55 -5.79
C VAL A 71 -7.53 -0.07 -6.73
N SER A 72 -6.66 -0.92 -6.17
CA SER A 72 -5.63 -1.57 -6.96
C SER A 72 -5.52 -3.05 -6.59
N HIS A 73 -4.87 -3.82 -7.44
CA HIS A 73 -4.62 -5.23 -7.24
C HIS A 73 -3.20 -5.57 -7.67
N SER A 74 -2.56 -6.47 -6.95
CA SER A 74 -1.23 -6.95 -7.28
C SER A 74 -0.99 -8.34 -6.72
N ILE A 75 0.09 -8.96 -7.16
CA ILE A 75 0.57 -10.21 -6.59
C ILE A 75 1.83 -9.86 -5.79
N LEU A 76 1.85 -10.19 -4.52
CA LEU A 76 3.02 -10.01 -3.67
C LEU A 76 3.67 -11.36 -3.42
N ASP A 77 4.98 -11.44 -3.65
CA ASP A 77 5.76 -12.66 -3.49
C ASP A 77 6.99 -12.37 -2.64
N GLY A 78 7.11 -13.04 -1.50
CA GLY A 78 8.19 -12.81 -0.57
C GLY A 78 8.26 -13.85 0.54
N PRO A 79 9.00 -13.56 1.62
CA PRO A 79 9.18 -14.53 2.71
C PRO A 79 7.87 -14.99 3.36
N ALA A 80 6.81 -14.17 3.30
CA ALA A 80 5.50 -14.51 3.84
C ALA A 80 4.66 -15.36 2.88
N GLY A 81 5.20 -15.72 1.71
CA GLY A 81 4.49 -16.48 0.68
C GLY A 81 4.01 -15.62 -0.47
N ARG A 82 3.23 -16.22 -1.35
CA ARG A 82 2.69 -15.57 -2.54
C ARG A 82 1.20 -15.31 -2.32
N ASN A 83 0.79 -14.06 -2.47
CA ASN A 83 -0.59 -13.64 -2.21
C ASN A 83 -1.13 -12.73 -3.30
N ALA A 84 -2.42 -12.90 -3.63
CA ALA A 84 -3.16 -11.93 -4.42
C ALA A 84 -3.69 -10.88 -3.44
N VAL A 85 -3.38 -9.60 -3.68
CA VAL A 85 -3.69 -8.53 -2.75
C VAL A 85 -4.56 -7.48 -3.42
N MET A 86 -5.72 -7.23 -2.82
CA MET A 86 -6.56 -6.09 -3.19
C MET A 86 -6.33 -4.99 -2.16
N LEU A 87 -6.10 -3.78 -2.66
CA LEU A 87 -5.81 -2.64 -1.82
C LEU A 87 -6.78 -1.51 -2.12
N VAL A 88 -7.43 -1.01 -1.07
CA VAL A 88 -8.34 0.13 -1.15
C VAL A 88 -7.77 1.27 -0.32
N ARG A 89 -7.56 2.41 -0.96
CA ARG A 89 -7.09 3.62 -0.29
C ARG A 89 -8.18 4.68 -0.30
N SER A 90 -8.45 5.26 0.86
CA SER A 90 -9.34 6.40 0.97
C SER A 90 -8.52 7.68 0.87
N VAL A 91 -9.02 8.65 0.12
CA VAL A 91 -8.31 9.91 -0.17
C VAL A 91 -9.14 11.09 0.30
N LYS A 92 -8.49 12.08 0.91
CA LYS A 92 -9.11 13.33 1.29
C LYS A 92 -8.11 14.47 1.10
N ASP A 93 -8.55 15.52 0.41
CA ASP A 93 -7.72 16.71 0.17
C ASP A 93 -6.36 16.38 -0.47
N GLY A 94 -6.36 15.42 -1.39
CA GLY A 94 -5.16 15.03 -2.12
C GLY A 94 -4.20 14.15 -1.36
N LYS A 95 -4.58 13.67 -0.16
CA LYS A 95 -3.73 12.79 0.66
C LYS A 95 -4.46 11.50 0.99
N ILE A 96 -3.68 10.43 1.12
CA ILE A 96 -4.22 9.12 1.51
C ILE A 96 -4.45 9.12 3.01
N VAL A 97 -5.69 8.87 3.46
CA VAL A 97 -6.04 8.89 4.88
C VAL A 97 -6.19 7.49 5.46
N ARG A 98 -6.41 6.49 4.63
CA ARG A 98 -6.57 5.11 5.07
C ARG A 98 -6.25 4.16 3.93
N ALA A 99 -5.59 3.06 4.23
CA ALA A 99 -5.36 1.98 3.27
C ALA A 99 -5.75 0.67 3.91
N GLU A 100 -6.48 -0.17 3.17
CA GLU A 100 -6.94 -1.46 3.64
C GLU A 100 -6.58 -2.53 2.63
N THR A 101 -6.02 -3.64 3.11
CA THR A 101 -5.64 -4.75 2.24
C THR A 101 -6.41 -6.00 2.55
N GLY A 102 -6.85 -6.68 1.48
CA GLY A 102 -7.29 -8.07 1.56
C GLY A 102 -6.27 -8.93 0.82
N ALA A 103 -5.75 -9.96 1.46
CA ALA A 103 -4.75 -10.84 0.88
C ALA A 103 -5.27 -12.26 0.83
N THR A 104 -5.14 -12.92 -0.34
CA THR A 104 -5.54 -14.30 -0.53
C THR A 104 -4.31 -15.11 -0.92
N PRO A 105 -3.92 -16.15 -0.13
CA PRO A 105 -2.79 -16.99 -0.49
C PRO A 105 -3.02 -17.68 -1.84
N ILE A 106 -1.98 -17.73 -2.64
CA ILE A 106 -2.02 -18.42 -3.93
C ILE A 106 -1.36 -19.78 -3.76
N SER A 107 -2.15 -20.81 -3.99
CA SER A 107 -1.64 -22.19 -4.01
C SER A 107 -1.03 -22.46 -5.35
N VAL A 108 0.13 -23.11 -5.36
CA VAL A 108 0.84 -23.45 -6.58
C VAL A 108 0.97 -24.97 -6.65
#